data_49c8d87b5020d7679b54f97844209182
#
_entry.id   49c8d87b5020d7679b54f97844209182
#
_cell.length_a   1.000
_cell.length_b   1.000
_cell.length_c   1.000
_cell.angle_alpha   90.00
_cell.angle_beta   90.00
_cell.angle_gamma   90.00
#
_symmetry.space_group_name_H-M   'P 1'
#
loop_
_entity.id
_entity.type
_entity.pdbx_description
1 polymer ?
#
loop_
_entity_poly.entity_id
_entity_poly.type
_entity_poly.pdbx_seq_one_letter_code
_entity_poly.pdbx_strand_id
1 'polypeptide(L)'
;RWAPFPKYYFVGGNNDPEQIPIEGLVDAAASVLRREGGKLAIYNLGLGPQGYPGLRQFVADKSKHHRGIDAPVDDIMIVTGSGQGIDMISKLLVDPGDTVLTEEYCYQGAMNRFRKIGAKLAGMKLDADGIVIEALAQQLADLKAKGITPKFIYTIPTIQNPTASILPLDRRLALIKLAREYNVAIFEDECYADLLWDGVEAPPALYALDPGCVIHLGSFSKSLAPALRLGYIIAGWDIMSRLLPLK
;
A
#
# COMPACT_ATOMS: atom_id res chain seq x y z
N ARG A 1 21.21 18.42 14.80
CA ARG A 1 20.04 19.28 15.08
C ARG A 1 19.13 19.24 13.87
N TRP A 2 17.82 19.02 14.07
CA TRP A 2 16.83 19.15 13.02
C TRP A 2 16.73 20.63 12.63
N ALA A 3 16.92 20.95 11.35
CA ALA A 3 16.67 22.29 10.87
C ALA A 3 15.16 22.57 10.92
N PRO A 4 14.73 23.81 11.21
CA PRO A 4 13.32 24.16 11.11
C PRO A 4 12.86 23.99 9.66
N PHE A 5 11.59 23.60 9.49
CA PHE A 5 11.01 23.50 8.15
C PHE A 5 11.03 24.86 7.45
N PRO A 6 11.28 24.90 6.13
CA PRO A 6 11.20 26.14 5.37
C PRO A 6 9.78 26.70 5.43
N LYS A 7 9.64 28.03 5.24
CA LYS A 7 8.33 28.73 5.25
C LYS A 7 7.31 28.09 4.29
N TYR A 8 7.80 27.60 3.16
CA TYR A 8 6.99 26.86 2.18
C TYR A 8 7.55 25.45 2.07
N TYR A 9 6.82 24.48 2.65
CA TYR A 9 7.28 23.10 2.77
C TYR A 9 6.35 22.15 1.98
N PHE A 10 6.78 21.78 0.77
CA PHE A 10 6.01 20.94 -0.14
C PHE A 10 6.47 19.47 -0.17
N VAL A 11 7.50 19.11 0.61
CA VAL A 11 8.15 17.79 0.54
C VAL A 11 7.55 16.78 1.51
N GLY A 12 7.02 17.23 2.65
CA GLY A 12 6.65 16.33 3.75
C GLY A 12 5.36 15.54 3.56
N GLY A 13 4.45 16.01 2.72
CA GLY A 13 3.12 15.43 2.57
C GLY A 13 2.34 15.36 3.90
N ASN A 14 2.57 16.33 4.79
CA ASN A 14 1.85 16.44 6.06
C ASN A 14 0.45 16.96 5.81
N ASN A 15 -0.49 16.53 6.67
CA ASN A 15 -1.85 17.07 6.66
C ASN A 15 -1.85 18.50 7.22
N ASP A 16 -2.88 19.26 6.85
CA ASP A 16 -3.14 20.57 7.47
C ASP A 16 -3.51 20.38 8.94
N PRO A 17 -2.75 20.97 9.90
CA PRO A 17 -3.03 20.83 11.32
C PRO A 17 -4.43 21.31 11.73
N GLU A 18 -4.97 22.32 11.02
CA GLU A 18 -6.29 22.89 11.31
C GLU A 18 -7.45 21.98 10.88
N GLN A 19 -7.18 21.02 9.98
CA GLN A 19 -8.16 20.06 9.48
C GLN A 19 -8.19 18.74 10.26
N ILE A 20 -7.29 18.55 11.25
CA ILE A 20 -7.31 17.34 12.07
C ILE A 20 -8.53 17.35 13.00
N PRO A 21 -9.43 16.34 12.94
CA PRO A 21 -10.67 16.32 13.71
C PRO A 21 -10.41 15.91 15.17
N ILE A 22 -9.76 16.78 15.95
CA ILE A 22 -9.27 16.47 17.30
C ILE A 22 -10.41 16.03 18.22
N GLU A 23 -11.52 16.76 18.30
CA GLU A 23 -12.64 16.43 19.17
C GLU A 23 -13.27 15.08 18.79
N GLY A 24 -13.45 14.82 17.49
CA GLY A 24 -13.94 13.51 17.02
C GLY A 24 -13.00 12.36 17.39
N LEU A 25 -11.69 12.58 17.34
CA LEU A 25 -10.69 11.59 17.76
C LEU A 25 -10.72 11.35 19.27
N VAL A 26 -10.90 12.41 20.09
CA VAL A 26 -11.05 12.31 21.55
C VAL A 26 -12.30 11.50 21.90
N ASP A 27 -13.43 11.82 21.29
CA ASP A 27 -14.70 11.12 21.54
C ASP A 27 -14.65 9.66 21.13
N ALA A 28 -14.07 9.37 19.95
CA ALA A 28 -13.87 8.01 19.48
C ALA A 28 -12.95 7.21 20.41
N ALA A 29 -11.83 7.78 20.83
CA ALA A 29 -10.90 7.14 21.77
C ALA A 29 -11.58 6.86 23.12
N ALA A 30 -12.29 7.86 23.70
CA ALA A 30 -13.01 7.70 24.94
C ALA A 30 -14.09 6.60 24.85
N SER A 31 -14.83 6.56 23.73
CA SER A 31 -15.85 5.53 23.47
C SER A 31 -15.25 4.13 23.45
N VAL A 32 -14.14 3.94 22.69
CA VAL A 32 -13.46 2.64 22.58
C VAL A 32 -12.91 2.19 23.93
N LEU A 33 -12.23 3.08 24.68
CA LEU A 33 -11.66 2.75 25.98
C LEU A 33 -12.73 2.32 26.98
N ARG A 34 -13.87 3.01 27.01
CA ARG A 34 -15.00 2.65 27.87
C ARG A 34 -15.62 1.31 27.47
N ARG A 35 -15.77 1.06 26.18
CA ARG A 35 -16.38 -0.17 25.64
C ARG A 35 -15.50 -1.40 25.90
N GLU A 36 -14.21 -1.30 25.62
CA GLU A 36 -13.31 -2.45 25.76
C GLU A 36 -12.92 -2.70 27.24
N GLY A 37 -12.82 -1.64 28.05
CA GLY A 37 -12.65 -1.75 29.49
C GLY A 37 -11.50 -2.70 29.90
N GLY A 38 -11.83 -3.70 30.71
CA GLY A 38 -10.86 -4.68 31.22
C GLY A 38 -10.17 -5.53 30.16
N LYS A 39 -10.70 -5.65 28.94
CA LYS A 39 -10.02 -6.36 27.84
C LYS A 39 -8.70 -5.71 27.43
N LEU A 40 -8.51 -4.42 27.77
CA LEU A 40 -7.24 -3.72 27.54
C LEU A 40 -6.05 -4.38 28.27
N ALA A 41 -6.30 -5.23 29.28
CA ALA A 41 -5.25 -6.01 29.95
C ALA A 41 -4.77 -7.22 29.15
N ILE A 42 -5.41 -7.54 28.02
CA ILE A 42 -5.11 -8.72 27.21
C ILE A 42 -4.44 -8.29 25.90
N TYR A 43 -3.32 -8.90 25.55
CA TYR A 43 -2.64 -8.64 24.27
C TYR A 43 -3.61 -8.80 23.11
N ASN A 44 -3.60 -7.83 22.19
CA ASN A 44 -4.50 -7.75 21.04
C ASN A 44 -5.99 -7.84 21.41
N LEU A 45 -6.38 -7.52 22.62
CA LEU A 45 -7.75 -7.68 23.15
C LEU A 45 -8.28 -9.13 23.04
N GLY A 46 -7.38 -10.13 22.89
CA GLY A 46 -7.73 -11.52 22.61
C GLY A 46 -8.21 -11.81 21.18
N LEU A 47 -8.04 -10.85 20.23
CA LEU A 47 -8.63 -10.89 18.88
C LEU A 47 -7.67 -11.37 17.79
N GLY A 48 -6.45 -11.76 18.15
CA GLY A 48 -5.45 -12.24 17.20
C GLY A 48 -4.67 -11.12 16.48
N PRO A 49 -3.69 -11.51 15.62
CA PRO A 49 -2.73 -10.57 15.04
C PRO A 49 -3.29 -9.72 13.90
N GLN A 50 -4.39 -10.10 13.25
CA GLN A 50 -4.95 -9.32 12.14
C GLN A 50 -5.44 -7.93 12.55
N GLY A 51 -5.70 -7.71 13.85
CA GLY A 51 -6.17 -6.44 14.37
C GLY A 51 -7.68 -6.41 14.64
N TYR A 52 -8.17 -5.27 15.10
CA TYR A 52 -9.54 -5.09 15.60
C TYR A 52 -10.59 -5.41 14.52
N PRO A 53 -11.53 -6.37 14.74
CA PRO A 53 -12.48 -6.80 13.73
C PRO A 53 -13.36 -5.69 13.19
N GLY A 54 -13.85 -4.75 14.04
CA GLY A 54 -14.66 -3.62 13.59
C GLY A 54 -13.89 -2.70 12.63
N LEU A 55 -12.58 -2.54 12.82
CA LEU A 55 -11.76 -1.75 11.89
C LEU A 55 -11.51 -2.50 10.58
N ARG A 56 -11.31 -3.83 10.63
CA ARG A 56 -11.18 -4.65 9.42
C ARG A 56 -12.47 -4.62 8.59
N GLN A 57 -13.64 -4.70 9.25
CA GLN A 57 -14.93 -4.55 8.59
C GLN A 57 -15.08 -3.18 7.93
N PHE A 58 -14.74 -2.10 8.66
CA PHE A 58 -14.75 -0.75 8.09
C PHE A 58 -13.84 -0.65 6.85
N VAL A 59 -12.65 -1.25 6.88
CA VAL A 59 -11.73 -1.28 5.72
C VAL A 59 -12.36 -2.05 4.56
N ALA A 60 -13.00 -3.19 4.81
CA ALA A 60 -13.69 -3.97 3.77
C ALA A 60 -14.78 -3.12 3.09
N ASP A 61 -15.67 -2.51 3.87
CA ASP A 61 -16.77 -1.70 3.37
C ASP A 61 -16.27 -0.48 2.59
N LYS A 62 -15.29 0.24 3.15
CA LYS A 62 -14.63 1.39 2.51
C LYS A 62 -13.98 1.00 1.18
N SER A 63 -13.20 -0.06 1.17
CA SER A 63 -12.46 -0.51 -0.01
C SER A 63 -13.41 -0.99 -1.11
N LYS A 64 -14.51 -1.65 -0.74
CA LYS A 64 -15.57 -2.05 -1.68
C LYS A 64 -16.24 -0.83 -2.31
N HIS A 65 -16.61 0.15 -1.50
CA HIS A 65 -17.33 1.34 -1.96
C HIS A 65 -16.47 2.26 -2.84
N HIS A 66 -15.23 2.53 -2.41
CA HIS A 66 -14.39 3.54 -3.06
C HIS A 66 -13.42 2.99 -4.11
N ARG A 67 -13.04 1.69 -4.00
CA ARG A 67 -11.99 1.12 -4.85
C ARG A 67 -12.41 -0.16 -5.59
N GLY A 68 -13.66 -0.60 -5.40
CA GLY A 68 -14.21 -1.82 -6.02
C GLY A 68 -13.64 -3.11 -5.43
N ILE A 69 -12.90 -3.06 -4.31
CA ILE A 69 -12.29 -4.23 -3.68
C ILE A 69 -13.34 -4.97 -2.85
N ASP A 70 -13.79 -6.13 -3.32
CA ASP A 70 -14.71 -7.01 -2.59
C ASP A 70 -13.91 -8.14 -1.93
N ALA A 71 -13.27 -7.84 -0.79
CA ALA A 71 -12.43 -8.77 -0.05
C ALA A 71 -13.12 -9.24 1.24
N PRO A 72 -13.00 -10.53 1.62
CA PRO A 72 -13.40 -11.01 2.93
C PRO A 72 -12.65 -10.29 4.05
N VAL A 73 -13.28 -10.09 5.20
CA VAL A 73 -12.66 -9.43 6.36
C VAL A 73 -11.39 -10.17 6.83
N ASP A 74 -11.33 -11.49 6.61
CA ASP A 74 -10.18 -12.32 6.97
C ASP A 74 -8.99 -12.15 6.02
N ASP A 75 -9.18 -11.56 4.86
CA ASP A 75 -8.12 -11.15 3.94
C ASP A 75 -7.56 -9.74 4.25
N ILE A 76 -7.96 -9.16 5.39
CA ILE A 76 -7.54 -7.82 5.82
C ILE A 76 -6.74 -7.88 7.11
N MET A 77 -5.58 -7.21 7.14
CA MET A 77 -4.73 -7.04 8.31
C MET A 77 -4.48 -5.56 8.57
N ILE A 78 -4.76 -5.11 9.78
CA ILE A 78 -4.41 -3.76 10.23
C ILE A 78 -2.92 -3.73 10.58
N VAL A 79 -2.20 -2.72 10.14
CA VAL A 79 -0.76 -2.53 10.39
C VAL A 79 -0.46 -1.16 10.99
N THR A 80 0.69 -1.04 11.65
CA THR A 80 1.17 0.21 12.24
C THR A 80 1.72 1.15 11.16
N GLY A 81 0.80 1.70 10.36
CA GLY A 81 1.08 2.48 9.15
C GLY A 81 1.56 1.61 7.99
N SER A 82 1.45 2.14 6.76
CA SER A 82 1.88 1.44 5.53
C SER A 82 3.35 1.00 5.56
N GLY A 83 4.21 1.72 6.32
CA GLY A 83 5.61 1.34 6.48
C GLY A 83 5.79 -0.07 7.06
N GLN A 84 5.00 -0.49 8.06
CA GLN A 84 5.04 -1.87 8.56
C GLN A 84 4.57 -2.85 7.49
N GLY A 85 3.53 -2.50 6.73
CA GLY A 85 3.06 -3.33 5.62
C GLY A 85 4.13 -3.56 4.57
N ILE A 86 4.85 -2.51 4.16
CA ILE A 86 5.98 -2.62 3.24
C ILE A 86 7.05 -3.54 3.79
N ASP A 87 7.45 -3.39 5.07
CA ASP A 87 8.46 -4.23 5.71
C ASP A 87 8.03 -5.71 5.75
N MET A 88 6.77 -5.99 6.11
CA MET A 88 6.26 -7.36 6.21
C MET A 88 6.19 -8.05 4.84
N ILE A 89 5.62 -7.38 3.82
CA ILE A 89 5.52 -7.91 2.46
C ILE A 89 6.92 -8.14 1.88
N SER A 90 7.82 -7.19 2.10
CA SER A 90 9.20 -7.32 1.63
C SER A 90 9.92 -8.51 2.27
N LYS A 91 9.81 -8.68 3.60
CA LYS A 91 10.40 -9.82 4.31
C LYS A 91 9.81 -11.17 3.89
N LEU A 92 8.53 -11.18 3.48
CA LEU A 92 7.88 -12.39 3.02
C LEU A 92 8.36 -12.83 1.64
N LEU A 93 8.61 -11.87 0.74
CA LEU A 93 8.78 -12.15 -0.69
C LEU A 93 10.22 -12.03 -1.19
N VAL A 94 11.10 -11.33 -0.47
CA VAL A 94 12.41 -10.92 -0.98
C VAL A 94 13.54 -11.45 -0.11
N ASP A 95 14.48 -12.15 -0.75
CA ASP A 95 15.77 -12.50 -0.20
C ASP A 95 16.86 -11.50 -0.68
N PRO A 96 17.97 -11.34 0.07
CA PRO A 96 19.08 -10.49 -0.35
C PRO A 96 19.61 -10.89 -1.74
N GLY A 97 19.70 -9.92 -2.64
CA GLY A 97 20.12 -10.13 -4.02
C GLY A 97 18.99 -10.29 -5.05
N ASP A 98 17.77 -10.51 -4.58
CA ASP A 98 16.57 -10.56 -5.44
C ASP A 98 16.30 -9.22 -6.13
N THR A 99 15.65 -9.28 -7.29
CA THR A 99 15.24 -8.10 -8.04
C THR A 99 13.79 -7.72 -7.73
N VAL A 100 13.57 -6.44 -7.49
CA VAL A 100 12.25 -5.81 -7.33
C VAL A 100 12.10 -4.73 -8.39
N LEU A 101 10.98 -4.74 -9.11
CA LEU A 101 10.63 -3.65 -10.02
C LEU A 101 9.94 -2.54 -9.22
N THR A 102 10.40 -1.29 -9.42
CA THR A 102 9.79 -0.08 -8.87
C THR A 102 9.59 0.92 -9.97
N GLU A 103 8.67 1.82 -9.83
CA GLU A 103 8.61 2.99 -10.70
C GLU A 103 9.95 3.75 -10.65
N GLU A 104 10.43 4.31 -11.79
CA GLU A 104 11.75 4.99 -11.85
C GLU A 104 11.84 6.20 -10.92
N TYR A 105 10.74 6.91 -10.76
CA TYR A 105 10.52 7.90 -9.70
C TYR A 105 9.49 7.32 -8.73
N CYS A 106 9.86 7.12 -7.48
CA CYS A 106 9.04 6.37 -6.55
C CYS A 106 9.24 6.87 -5.10
N TYR A 107 8.30 6.53 -4.25
CA TYR A 107 8.35 6.85 -2.83
C TYR A 107 9.66 6.36 -2.18
N GLN A 108 10.51 7.32 -1.79
CA GLN A 108 11.84 7.05 -1.23
C GLN A 108 11.80 6.14 0.00
N GLY A 109 10.73 6.25 0.81
CA GLY A 109 10.56 5.41 2.00
C GLY A 109 10.43 3.92 1.69
N ALA A 110 9.72 3.56 0.61
CA ALA A 110 9.62 2.18 0.13
C ALA A 110 10.96 1.69 -0.45
N MET A 111 11.57 2.48 -1.33
CA MET A 111 12.86 2.13 -1.94
C MET A 111 13.97 1.89 -0.90
N ASN A 112 14.02 2.71 0.15
CA ASN A 112 15.00 2.53 1.23
C ASN A 112 14.76 1.22 2.00
N ARG A 113 13.49 0.81 2.20
CA ARG A 113 13.13 -0.45 2.85
C ARG A 113 13.55 -1.64 1.99
N PHE A 114 13.29 -1.59 0.68
CA PHE A 114 13.71 -2.64 -0.25
C PHE A 114 15.25 -2.77 -0.31
N ARG A 115 15.99 -1.65 -0.36
CA ARG A 115 17.46 -1.68 -0.31
C ARG A 115 17.98 -2.24 1.02
N LYS A 116 17.32 -1.92 2.14
CA LYS A 116 17.73 -2.38 3.48
C LYS A 116 17.68 -3.91 3.62
N ILE A 117 16.75 -4.58 2.93
CA ILE A 117 16.70 -6.05 2.91
C ILE A 117 17.59 -6.67 1.83
N GLY A 118 18.38 -5.87 1.11
CA GLY A 118 19.32 -6.32 0.09
C GLY A 118 18.72 -6.51 -1.30
N ALA A 119 17.51 -5.99 -1.58
CA ALA A 119 16.93 -6.05 -2.91
C ALA A 119 17.68 -5.20 -3.93
N LYS A 120 17.77 -5.69 -5.15
CA LYS A 120 18.21 -4.95 -6.33
C LYS A 120 16.98 -4.27 -6.95
N LEU A 121 17.00 -2.94 -7.06
CA LEU A 121 15.89 -2.19 -7.63
C LEU A 121 16.11 -1.97 -9.13
N ALA A 122 15.09 -2.28 -9.93
CA ALA A 122 15.06 -1.98 -11.36
C ALA A 122 13.89 -1.04 -11.64
N GLY A 123 14.20 0.18 -12.14
CA GLY A 123 13.22 1.22 -12.43
C GLY A 123 12.39 0.90 -13.66
N MET A 124 11.07 1.03 -13.56
CA MET A 124 10.12 0.97 -14.66
C MET A 124 9.92 2.38 -15.21
N LYS A 125 9.97 2.53 -16.52
CA LYS A 125 9.78 3.81 -17.18
C LYS A 125 8.38 4.36 -16.95
N LEU A 126 8.29 5.68 -16.69
CA LEU A 126 7.05 6.43 -16.54
C LEU A 126 6.85 7.45 -17.66
N ASP A 127 5.60 7.77 -17.92
CA ASP A 127 5.16 8.95 -18.67
C ASP A 127 4.09 9.72 -17.87
N ALA A 128 3.35 10.63 -18.52
CA ALA A 128 2.30 11.41 -17.87
C ALA A 128 1.17 10.56 -17.28
N ASP A 129 0.92 9.37 -17.81
CA ASP A 129 -0.12 8.43 -17.40
C ASP A 129 0.41 7.29 -16.52
N GLY A 130 1.66 7.37 -16.06
CA GLY A 130 2.29 6.37 -15.19
C GLY A 130 3.12 5.35 -15.95
N ILE A 131 3.07 4.06 -15.56
CA ILE A 131 3.93 3.01 -16.12
C ILE A 131 3.71 2.85 -17.63
N VAL A 132 4.82 2.94 -18.40
CA VAL A 132 4.85 2.66 -19.84
C VAL A 132 4.89 1.14 -20.06
N ILE A 133 3.76 0.56 -20.43
CA ILE A 133 3.56 -0.90 -20.49
C ILE A 133 4.49 -1.59 -21.48
N GLU A 134 4.73 -1.00 -22.65
CA GLU A 134 5.62 -1.54 -23.67
C GLU A 134 7.07 -1.61 -23.16
N ALA A 135 7.51 -0.57 -22.44
CA ALA A 135 8.84 -0.56 -21.83
C ALA A 135 8.97 -1.61 -20.72
N LEU A 136 7.92 -1.81 -19.91
CA LEU A 136 7.87 -2.85 -18.90
C LEU A 136 7.90 -4.25 -19.52
N ALA A 137 7.16 -4.49 -20.61
CA ALA A 137 7.16 -5.76 -21.32
C ALA A 137 8.58 -6.12 -21.84
N GLN A 138 9.27 -5.14 -22.44
CA GLN A 138 10.66 -5.33 -22.88
C GLN A 138 11.59 -5.60 -21.70
N GLN A 139 11.46 -4.84 -20.60
CA GLN A 139 12.27 -5.01 -19.39
C GLN A 139 12.10 -6.41 -18.76
N LEU A 140 10.87 -6.91 -18.69
CA LEU A 140 10.58 -8.26 -18.19
C LEU A 140 11.17 -9.34 -19.10
N ALA A 141 11.09 -9.17 -20.43
CA ALA A 141 11.71 -10.07 -21.40
C ALA A 141 13.25 -10.11 -21.24
N ASP A 142 13.87 -8.94 -21.08
CA ASP A 142 15.33 -8.82 -20.88
C ASP A 142 15.79 -9.45 -19.57
N LEU A 143 15.02 -9.29 -18.47
CA LEU A 143 15.29 -9.93 -17.20
C LEU A 143 15.17 -11.45 -17.31
N LYS A 144 14.11 -11.94 -17.95
CA LYS A 144 13.90 -13.38 -18.20
C LYS A 144 15.03 -13.99 -19.01
N ALA A 145 15.51 -13.29 -20.06
CA ALA A 145 16.65 -13.73 -20.87
C ALA A 145 17.95 -13.86 -20.04
N LYS A 146 18.07 -13.09 -18.95
CA LYS A 146 19.18 -13.17 -17.99
C LYS A 146 18.94 -14.17 -16.85
N GLY A 147 17.84 -14.93 -16.88
CA GLY A 147 17.45 -15.86 -15.82
C GLY A 147 16.98 -15.17 -14.53
N ILE A 148 16.56 -13.91 -14.61
CA ILE A 148 16.11 -13.13 -13.46
C ILE A 148 14.58 -13.05 -13.48
N THR A 149 13.93 -13.52 -12.42
CA THR A 149 12.49 -13.32 -12.15
C THR A 149 12.34 -12.31 -11.03
N PRO A 150 11.77 -11.11 -11.29
CA PRO A 150 11.48 -10.14 -10.23
C PRO A 150 10.52 -10.73 -9.19
N LYS A 151 10.67 -10.38 -7.93
CA LYS A 151 9.80 -10.87 -6.86
C LYS A 151 8.43 -10.20 -6.87
N PHE A 152 8.42 -8.91 -7.12
CA PHE A 152 7.19 -8.14 -7.31
C PHE A 152 7.43 -6.85 -8.11
N ILE A 153 6.33 -6.29 -8.60
CA ILE A 153 6.21 -4.95 -9.16
C ILE A 153 5.59 -4.06 -8.09
N TYR A 154 6.34 -3.11 -7.54
CA TYR A 154 5.81 -2.10 -6.64
C TYR A 154 5.35 -0.87 -7.42
N THR A 155 4.09 -0.46 -7.22
CA THR A 155 3.50 0.69 -7.91
C THR A 155 2.53 1.45 -7.01
N ILE A 156 2.43 2.77 -7.26
CA ILE A 156 1.43 3.67 -6.68
C ILE A 156 0.50 4.11 -7.82
N PRO A 157 -0.53 3.31 -8.15
CA PRO A 157 -1.27 3.51 -9.40
C PRO A 157 -2.27 4.66 -9.37
N THR A 158 -2.57 5.22 -8.18
CA THR A 158 -3.51 6.35 -8.03
C THR A 158 -2.82 7.48 -7.27
N ILE A 159 -2.64 8.61 -7.95
CA ILE A 159 -1.87 9.78 -7.47
C ILE A 159 -0.44 9.34 -7.11
N GLN A 160 0.30 8.95 -8.13
CA GLN A 160 1.67 8.44 -8.01
C GLN A 160 2.58 9.46 -7.29
N ASN A 161 3.43 8.97 -6.41
CA ASN A 161 4.40 9.79 -5.72
C ASN A 161 5.81 9.61 -6.34
N PRO A 162 6.37 10.65 -7.04
CA PRO A 162 5.99 12.07 -6.97
C PRO A 162 5.26 12.64 -8.19
N THR A 163 4.88 11.85 -9.20
CA THR A 163 4.42 12.38 -10.50
C THR A 163 2.96 12.84 -10.48
N ALA A 164 2.17 12.41 -9.48
CA ALA A 164 0.73 12.61 -9.38
C ALA A 164 -0.09 11.97 -10.52
N SER A 165 0.51 11.11 -11.34
CA SER A 165 -0.22 10.39 -12.40
C SER A 165 -1.23 9.41 -11.83
N ILE A 166 -2.27 9.11 -12.61
CA ILE A 166 -3.25 8.07 -12.32
C ILE A 166 -3.18 7.06 -13.46
N LEU A 167 -2.75 5.84 -13.15
CA LEU A 167 -2.63 4.76 -14.13
C LEU A 167 -4.01 4.41 -14.69
N PRO A 168 -4.27 4.59 -16.01
CA PRO A 168 -5.58 4.35 -16.60
C PRO A 168 -5.93 2.87 -16.66
N LEU A 169 -7.22 2.56 -16.82
CA LEU A 169 -7.75 1.19 -16.73
C LEU A 169 -7.10 0.22 -17.72
N ASP A 170 -6.91 0.63 -18.96
CA ASP A 170 -6.26 -0.18 -20.00
C ASP A 170 -4.83 -0.57 -19.61
N ARG A 171 -4.06 0.37 -19.04
CA ARG A 171 -2.72 0.10 -18.52
C ARG A 171 -2.74 -0.77 -17.26
N ARG A 172 -3.75 -0.64 -16.38
CA ARG A 172 -3.94 -1.54 -15.22
C ARG A 172 -4.15 -2.98 -15.68
N LEU A 173 -5.03 -3.19 -16.65
CA LEU A 173 -5.29 -4.51 -17.22
C LEU A 173 -4.06 -5.09 -17.93
N ALA A 174 -3.34 -4.26 -18.68
CA ALA A 174 -2.10 -4.68 -19.35
C ALA A 174 -0.99 -5.02 -18.35
N LEU A 175 -0.84 -4.25 -17.26
CA LEU A 175 0.09 -4.53 -16.18
C LEU A 175 -0.20 -5.89 -15.51
N ILE A 176 -1.46 -6.16 -15.18
CA ILE A 176 -1.91 -7.44 -14.61
C ILE A 176 -1.58 -8.59 -15.58
N LYS A 177 -1.88 -8.41 -16.86
CA LYS A 177 -1.58 -9.42 -17.88
C LYS A 177 -0.10 -9.75 -17.92
N LEU A 178 0.80 -8.75 -17.93
CA LEU A 178 2.24 -8.95 -17.89
C LEU A 178 2.68 -9.64 -16.60
N ALA A 179 2.17 -9.20 -15.45
CA ALA A 179 2.49 -9.79 -14.16
C ALA A 179 2.14 -11.30 -14.13
N ARG A 180 0.97 -11.67 -14.66
CA ARG A 180 0.56 -13.07 -14.82
C ARG A 180 1.46 -13.85 -15.77
N GLU A 181 1.76 -13.29 -16.94
CA GLU A 181 2.60 -13.93 -17.96
C GLU A 181 4.02 -14.25 -17.45
N TYR A 182 4.58 -13.33 -16.64
CA TYR A 182 5.92 -13.48 -16.07
C TYR A 182 5.93 -14.07 -14.66
N ASN A 183 4.75 -14.41 -14.10
CA ASN A 183 4.59 -14.93 -12.73
C ASN A 183 5.24 -14.02 -11.67
N VAL A 184 4.95 -12.73 -11.75
CA VAL A 184 5.44 -11.69 -10.84
C VAL A 184 4.25 -11.09 -10.09
N ALA A 185 4.30 -11.03 -8.76
CA ALA A 185 3.25 -10.39 -7.97
C ALA A 185 3.25 -8.86 -8.18
N ILE A 186 2.09 -8.23 -8.01
CA ILE A 186 1.98 -6.77 -7.93
C ILE A 186 1.81 -6.37 -6.48
N PHE A 187 2.62 -5.44 -6.02
CA PHE A 187 2.47 -4.77 -4.74
C PHE A 187 1.93 -3.35 -4.99
N GLU A 188 0.63 -3.20 -4.82
CA GLU A 188 -0.12 -1.96 -5.00
C GLU A 188 -0.12 -1.14 -3.73
N ASP A 189 0.41 0.09 -3.76
CA ASP A 189 0.39 1.04 -2.63
C ASP A 189 -0.58 2.20 -2.92
N GLU A 190 -1.73 2.20 -2.25
CA GLU A 190 -2.83 3.14 -2.48
C GLU A 190 -2.97 4.13 -1.31
N CYS A 191 -1.87 4.77 -0.91
CA CYS A 191 -1.90 5.70 0.21
C CYS A 191 -2.53 7.07 -0.10
N TYR A 192 -2.76 7.41 -1.37
CA TYR A 192 -3.35 8.69 -1.81
C TYR A 192 -4.73 8.56 -2.46
N ALA A 193 -5.23 7.34 -2.64
CA ALA A 193 -6.50 7.09 -3.34
C ALA A 193 -7.73 7.82 -2.75
N ASP A 194 -7.67 8.18 -1.47
CA ASP A 194 -8.73 8.94 -0.79
C ASP A 194 -8.66 10.47 -1.06
N LEU A 195 -7.66 10.96 -1.80
CA LEU A 195 -7.39 12.39 -1.99
C LEU A 195 -7.65 12.86 -3.43
N LEU A 196 -8.50 12.17 -4.16
CA LEU A 196 -8.90 12.62 -5.49
C LEU A 196 -9.64 13.95 -5.41
N TRP A 197 -9.36 14.85 -6.36
CA TRP A 197 -10.10 16.08 -6.52
C TRP A 197 -11.55 15.81 -6.93
N ASP A 198 -12.46 16.69 -6.54
CA ASP A 198 -13.86 16.62 -6.97
C ASP A 198 -13.95 16.53 -8.51
N GLY A 199 -14.71 15.55 -8.99
CA GLY A 199 -14.88 15.29 -10.43
C GLY A 199 -13.75 14.48 -11.08
N VAL A 200 -12.72 14.07 -10.34
CA VAL A 200 -11.69 13.13 -10.81
C VAL A 200 -12.02 11.72 -10.34
N GLU A 201 -12.21 10.81 -11.27
CA GLU A 201 -12.45 9.40 -10.99
C GLU A 201 -11.17 8.58 -11.24
N ALA A 202 -10.81 7.69 -10.31
CA ALA A 202 -9.78 6.70 -10.54
C ALA A 202 -10.40 5.37 -10.97
N PRO A 203 -9.72 4.60 -11.85
CA PRO A 203 -10.13 3.24 -12.15
C PRO A 203 -10.17 2.36 -10.88
N PRO A 204 -10.87 1.21 -10.89
CA PRO A 204 -10.82 0.24 -9.80
C PRO A 204 -9.38 -0.11 -9.42
N ALA A 205 -9.13 -0.39 -8.15
CA ALA A 205 -7.81 -0.82 -7.67
C ALA A 205 -7.31 -2.05 -8.45
N LEU A 206 -6.00 -2.21 -8.58
CA LEU A 206 -5.42 -3.41 -9.22
C LEU A 206 -5.87 -4.69 -8.50
N TYR A 207 -5.95 -4.65 -7.17
CA TYR A 207 -6.48 -5.77 -6.38
C TYR A 207 -7.94 -6.11 -6.74
N ALA A 208 -8.78 -5.11 -7.01
CA ALA A 208 -10.16 -5.34 -7.43
C ALA A 208 -10.26 -6.02 -8.79
N LEU A 209 -9.29 -5.76 -9.68
CA LEU A 209 -9.23 -6.34 -11.02
C LEU A 209 -8.66 -7.77 -11.01
N ASP A 210 -7.71 -8.07 -10.10
CA ASP A 210 -7.12 -9.41 -9.96
C ASP A 210 -6.54 -9.65 -8.55
N PRO A 211 -7.36 -10.11 -7.59
CA PRO A 211 -6.92 -10.40 -6.23
C PRO A 211 -5.90 -11.54 -6.12
N GLY A 212 -5.81 -12.41 -7.12
CA GLY A 212 -4.86 -13.52 -7.13
C GLY A 212 -3.45 -13.15 -7.63
N CYS A 213 -3.23 -11.89 -8.05
CA CYS A 213 -1.94 -11.39 -8.52
C CYS A 213 -1.45 -10.18 -7.71
N VAL A 214 -2.31 -9.56 -6.91
CA VAL A 214 -2.06 -8.27 -6.28
C VAL A 214 -2.09 -8.38 -4.77
N ILE A 215 -1.15 -7.72 -4.09
CA ILE A 215 -1.19 -7.43 -2.65
C ILE A 215 -1.45 -5.93 -2.53
N HIS A 216 -2.55 -5.56 -1.87
CA HIS A 216 -2.96 -4.18 -1.70
C HIS A 216 -2.53 -3.62 -0.34
N LEU A 217 -1.98 -2.42 -0.33
CA LEU A 217 -1.61 -1.68 0.87
C LEU A 217 -2.34 -0.34 0.90
N GLY A 218 -3.03 -0.08 1.99
CA GLY A 218 -3.71 1.18 2.23
C GLY A 218 -3.21 1.90 3.48
N SER A 219 -3.50 3.20 3.58
CA SER A 219 -3.05 4.04 4.70
C SER A 219 -4.10 5.08 5.06
N PHE A 220 -4.21 5.39 6.35
CA PHE A 220 -4.99 6.52 6.85
C PHE A 220 -4.12 7.76 7.13
N SER A 221 -2.83 7.70 6.80
CA SER A 221 -1.90 8.79 7.09
C SER A 221 -2.23 10.07 6.33
N LYS A 222 -2.82 9.97 5.14
CA LYS A 222 -3.10 11.15 4.29
C LYS A 222 -4.56 11.60 4.40
N SER A 223 -5.49 10.69 4.66
CA SER A 223 -6.92 10.99 4.78
C SER A 223 -7.36 11.31 6.22
N LEU A 224 -6.58 10.94 7.25
CA LEU A 224 -6.93 11.22 8.65
C LEU A 224 -5.78 11.92 9.39
N ALA A 225 -4.77 11.16 9.83
CA ALA A 225 -3.61 11.73 10.54
C ALA A 225 -2.41 10.77 10.51
N PRO A 226 -1.21 11.22 10.09
CA PRO A 226 -0.04 10.36 9.99
C PRO A 226 0.50 9.88 11.34
N ALA A 227 0.26 10.65 12.42
CA ALA A 227 0.71 10.30 13.77
C ALA A 227 -0.03 9.11 14.39
N LEU A 228 -1.24 8.78 13.93
CA LEU A 228 -2.00 7.63 14.40
C LEU A 228 -1.39 6.29 13.99
N ARG A 229 -0.47 6.30 13.05
CA ARG A 229 0.23 5.11 12.55
C ARG A 229 -0.74 3.99 12.17
N LEU A 230 -1.73 4.29 11.33
CA LEU A 230 -2.76 3.35 10.92
C LEU A 230 -2.69 3.08 9.41
N GLY A 231 -2.64 1.79 9.05
CA GLY A 231 -2.68 1.29 7.70
C GLY A 231 -3.24 -0.13 7.65
N TYR A 232 -3.37 -0.69 6.46
CA TYR A 232 -3.90 -2.04 6.29
C TYR A 232 -3.33 -2.72 5.03
N ILE A 233 -3.27 -4.05 5.09
CA ILE A 233 -2.96 -4.92 3.95
C ILE A 233 -4.24 -5.66 3.58
N ILE A 234 -4.52 -5.80 2.28
CA ILE A 234 -5.52 -6.73 1.74
C ILE A 234 -4.79 -7.71 0.82
N ALA A 235 -4.91 -8.99 1.11
CA ALA A 235 -4.28 -10.05 0.32
C ALA A 235 -5.06 -11.34 0.50
N GLY A 236 -5.06 -12.20 -0.52
CA GLY A 236 -5.65 -13.53 -0.41
C GLY A 236 -5.05 -14.34 0.75
N TRP A 237 -5.81 -15.29 1.27
CA TRP A 237 -5.45 -16.05 2.48
C TRP A 237 -4.11 -16.78 2.38
N ASP A 238 -3.71 -17.22 1.20
CA ASP A 238 -2.40 -17.84 0.93
C ASP A 238 -1.21 -16.93 1.29
N ILE A 239 -1.35 -15.62 1.03
CA ILE A 239 -0.37 -14.59 1.44
C ILE A 239 -0.63 -14.15 2.88
N MET A 240 -1.90 -13.89 3.24
CA MET A 240 -2.27 -13.41 4.56
C MET A 240 -1.80 -14.35 5.68
N SER A 241 -2.01 -15.66 5.54
CA SER A 241 -1.59 -16.67 6.53
C SER A 241 -0.08 -16.67 6.77
N ARG A 242 0.72 -16.31 5.76
CA ARG A 242 2.18 -16.21 5.85
C ARG A 242 2.64 -14.87 6.42
N LEU A 243 1.83 -13.81 6.30
CA LEU A 243 2.11 -12.50 6.91
C LEU A 243 1.84 -12.49 8.43
N LEU A 244 0.86 -13.28 8.91
CA LEU A 244 0.48 -13.32 10.33
C LEU A 244 1.65 -13.56 11.29
N PRO A 245 2.58 -14.53 11.04
CA PRO A 245 3.72 -14.76 11.92
C PRO A 245 4.76 -13.63 11.91
N LEU A 246 4.72 -12.72 10.93
CA LEU A 246 5.65 -11.60 10.81
C LEU A 246 5.20 -10.36 11.57
N LYS A 247 3.97 -10.35 12.06
CA LYS A 247 3.39 -9.23 12.81
C LYS A 247 3.64 -9.39 14.30
#